data_c99123a3fc1c49648092706777dd1344
#
_entry.id   c99123a3fc1c49648092706777dd1344
#
_cell.length_a   1.000
_cell.length_b   1.000
_cell.length_c   1.000
_cell.angle_alpha   90.00
_cell.angle_beta   90.00
_cell.angle_gamma   90.00
#
_symmetry.space_group_name_H-M   'P 1'
#
loop_
_entity.id
_entity.type
_entity.pdbx_description
1 polymer ?
#
loop_
_entity_poly.entity_id
_entity_poly.type
_entity_poly.pdbx_seq_one_letter_code
_entity_poly.pdbx_strand_id
1 'polypeptide(L)'
;MNKIFPTLYKKDQKDKVRQWIIKIEGNSYTTSSGLIGGELISTTTICKAKAHTTSKEXALKEATAKWKKKQDRXQYSTDPTGNSKXSFIAPMKALDATKVGHRLRWSTSNYIGQAKLNGVRAIAEYKEGTVKITSRLGKEYNMPHISKQLLSIFKXINLPLDGELYIHGLELGDIXHLISNKDTSIGFHIFDIVDTSTSYSNRLKVLNSLSISNLPNIYIVPGIVLEHANLDKEHDSCVAKGYEGIMIKDSKIKIWHREENSSYV
;
A
#
# COMPACT_ATOMS: atom_id res chain seq x y z
N MET A 1 13.85 28.21 20.70
CA MET A 1 14.21 26.78 20.75
C MET A 1 14.90 26.40 19.45
N ASN A 2 16.07 25.75 19.56
CA ASN A 2 16.77 25.22 18.38
C ASN A 2 16.90 23.72 18.53
N LYS A 3 16.62 22.99 17.47
CA LYS A 3 16.65 21.53 17.51
C LYS A 3 16.96 20.98 16.12
N ILE A 4 17.81 19.97 16.06
CA ILE A 4 18.05 19.20 14.83
C ILE A 4 17.59 17.77 15.10
N PHE A 5 16.70 17.28 14.26
CA PHE A 5 16.25 15.89 14.35
C PHE A 5 17.32 14.97 13.75
N PRO A 6 17.37 13.70 14.14
CA PRO A 6 18.29 12.77 13.47
C PRO A 6 18.09 12.76 11.97
N THR A 7 19.20 12.76 11.22
CA THR A 7 19.17 12.72 9.77
C THR A 7 18.51 11.43 9.29
N LEU A 8 17.69 11.55 8.25
CA LEU A 8 17.02 10.38 7.64
C LEU A 8 17.64 10.08 6.29
N TYR A 9 17.70 8.80 5.95
CA TYR A 9 18.37 8.30 4.75
C TYR A 9 17.46 7.34 3.99
N LYS A 10 17.66 7.28 2.67
CA LYS A 10 16.94 6.34 1.80
C LYS A 10 17.74 6.09 0.53
N LYS A 11 17.78 4.85 0.08
CA LYS A 11 18.36 4.54 -1.24
C LYS A 11 17.37 4.92 -2.34
N ASP A 12 17.89 5.52 -3.41
CA ASP A 12 17.08 5.84 -4.57
C ASP A 12 17.07 4.65 -5.55
N GLN A 13 16.44 4.83 -6.70
CA GLN A 13 16.32 3.78 -7.71
C GLN A 13 17.66 3.33 -8.29
N LYS A 14 18.67 4.18 -8.18
CA LYS A 14 20.02 3.87 -8.64
C LYS A 14 20.92 3.35 -7.53
N ASP A 15 20.31 2.99 -6.40
CA ASP A 15 20.99 2.47 -5.22
C ASP A 15 21.93 3.49 -4.54
N LYS A 16 21.75 4.79 -4.85
CA LYS A 16 22.50 5.85 -4.19
C LYS A 16 21.75 6.34 -2.96
N VAL A 17 22.49 6.73 -1.91
CA VAL A 17 21.85 7.12 -0.65
C VAL A 17 21.52 8.61 -0.67
N ARG A 18 20.25 8.91 -0.44
CA ARG A 18 19.76 10.28 -0.25
C ARG A 18 19.62 10.55 1.24
N GLN A 19 19.84 11.80 1.63
CA GLN A 19 19.65 12.23 3.01
C GLN A 19 18.60 13.33 3.09
N TRP A 20 17.93 13.40 4.24
CA TRP A 20 16.90 14.40 4.51
C TRP A 20 17.06 14.87 5.95
N ILE A 21 17.19 16.18 6.11
CA ILE A 21 17.49 16.81 7.39
C ILE A 21 16.44 17.86 7.68
N ILE A 22 15.98 17.93 8.94
CA ILE A 22 15.10 19.02 9.35
C ILE A 22 15.62 19.61 10.66
N LYS A 23 15.70 20.94 10.70
CA LYS A 23 16.13 21.65 11.90
C LYS A 23 15.16 22.79 12.21
N ILE A 24 15.02 23.08 13.49
CA ILE A 24 14.18 24.16 13.99
C ILE A 24 15.07 25.28 14.52
N GLU A 25 14.76 26.53 14.13
CA GLU A 25 15.40 27.72 14.70
C GLU A 25 14.29 28.72 15.05
N GLY A 26 14.02 28.85 16.34
CA GLY A 26 12.96 29.75 16.81
C GLY A 26 11.59 29.33 16.30
N ASN A 27 10.99 30.19 15.48
CA ASN A 27 9.65 29.95 14.92
C ASN A 27 9.70 29.44 13.48
N SER A 28 10.89 29.00 13.03
CA SER A 28 11.03 28.46 11.66
C SER A 28 11.67 27.10 11.67
N TYR A 29 11.48 26.35 10.59
CA TYR A 29 12.20 25.11 10.38
C TYR A 29 12.69 25.06 8.94
N THR A 30 13.83 24.40 8.75
CA THR A 30 14.46 24.23 7.44
C THR A 30 14.61 22.76 7.15
N THR A 31 14.16 22.34 5.94
CA THR A 31 14.43 21.00 5.43
C THR A 31 15.52 21.08 4.39
N SER A 32 16.45 20.12 4.42
CA SER A 32 17.54 20.03 3.44
C SER A 32 17.61 18.61 2.92
N SER A 33 17.75 18.42 1.62
CA SER A 33 17.78 17.07 1.06
C SER A 33 18.63 16.99 -0.20
N GLY A 34 19.15 15.80 -0.45
CA GLY A 34 19.97 15.53 -1.62
C GLY A 34 20.76 14.24 -1.45
N LEU A 35 21.57 13.92 -2.43
CA LEU A 35 22.45 12.75 -2.32
C LEU A 35 23.58 13.03 -1.32
N ILE A 36 24.00 12.00 -0.61
CA ILE A 36 25.17 12.11 0.26
C ILE A 36 26.37 12.49 -0.61
N GLY A 37 27.10 13.53 -0.18
CA GLY A 37 28.24 14.04 -0.93
C GLY A 37 27.88 15.00 -2.04
N GLY A 38 26.59 15.20 -2.28
CA GLY A 38 26.12 16.14 -3.29
C GLY A 38 25.57 17.41 -2.69
N GLU A 39 25.09 18.29 -3.56
CA GLU A 39 24.48 19.55 -3.15
C GLU A 39 23.13 19.29 -2.49
N LEU A 40 22.89 19.96 -1.36
CA LEU A 40 21.61 19.87 -0.67
C LEU A 40 20.72 21.04 -1.06
N ILE A 41 19.45 20.74 -1.29
CA ILE A 41 18.43 21.76 -1.55
C ILE A 41 17.69 22.01 -0.24
N SER A 42 17.62 23.28 0.17
CA SER A 42 17.02 23.67 1.45
C SER A 42 15.78 24.53 1.24
N THR A 43 14.79 24.33 2.10
CA THR A 43 13.56 25.12 2.13
C THR A 43 13.26 25.50 3.57
N THR A 44 13.02 26.78 3.84
CA THR A 44 12.69 27.27 5.17
C THR A 44 11.23 27.69 5.24
N THR A 45 10.56 27.26 6.29
CA THR A 45 9.17 27.64 6.58
C THR A 45 9.14 28.43 7.88
N ILE A 46 8.54 29.61 7.84
CA ILE A 46 8.33 30.44 9.03
C ILE A 46 6.90 30.21 9.52
N CYS A 47 6.75 29.81 10.77
CA CYS A 47 5.45 29.50 11.34
C CYS A 47 4.86 30.72 12.03
N LYS A 48 3.55 30.86 11.95
CA LYS A 48 2.82 31.93 12.61
C LYS A 48 2.02 31.35 13.78
N ALA A 49 1.81 32.18 14.78
CA ALA A 49 0.99 31.78 15.92
C ALA A 49 -0.44 31.49 15.46
N LYS A 50 -1.06 30.51 16.09
CA LYS A 50 -2.46 30.16 15.88
C LYS A 50 -3.19 30.24 17.23
N ALA A 51 -4.51 30.16 17.20
CA ALA A 51 -5.27 30.17 18.45
C ALA A 51 -4.70 29.07 19.37
N HIS A 52 -4.34 29.49 20.58
CA HIS A 52 -3.82 28.61 21.63
C HIS A 52 -2.44 27.96 21.33
N THR A 53 -1.72 28.43 20.28
CA THR A 53 -0.42 27.87 19.93
C THR A 53 0.53 28.99 19.50
N THR A 54 1.69 29.10 20.15
CA THR A 54 2.71 30.09 19.76
C THR A 54 3.37 29.72 18.43
N SER A 55 4.02 30.70 17.81
CA SER A 55 4.75 30.43 16.56
C SER A 55 5.87 29.40 16.74
N LYS A 56 6.52 29.39 17.90
CA LYS A 56 7.58 28.42 18.20
C LYS A 56 6.99 27.00 18.36
N GLU A 57 5.84 26.92 19.04
CA GLU A 57 5.14 25.64 19.15
C GLU A 57 4.67 25.11 17.80
N UNK A 58 4.36 25.89 16.90
CA UNK A 58 4.02 25.63 15.71
C UNK A 58 5.02 25.04 14.97
N ALA A 59 6.15 25.65 15.07
CA ALA A 59 7.30 25.12 14.37
C ALA A 59 7.71 23.73 14.86
N LEU A 60 7.74 23.55 16.17
CA LEU A 60 8.06 22.23 16.75
C LEU A 60 7.06 21.17 16.30
N LYS A 61 5.79 21.48 16.34
CA LYS A 61 4.74 20.53 15.97
C LYS A 61 4.82 20.15 14.49
N GLU A 62 4.96 21.16 13.62
CA GLU A 62 5.04 20.90 12.18
C GLU A 62 6.32 20.14 11.79
N ALA A 63 7.46 20.53 12.38
CA ALA A 63 8.72 19.83 12.07
C ALA A 63 8.70 18.39 12.54
N THR A 64 8.14 18.15 13.74
CA THR A 64 8.00 16.78 14.26
C THR A 64 7.12 15.94 13.36
N ALA A 65 6.00 16.51 12.91
CA ALA A 65 5.08 15.80 12.01
C ALA A 65 5.75 15.48 10.67
N LYS A 66 6.51 16.42 10.12
CA LYS A 66 7.24 16.19 8.87
C LYS A 66 8.30 15.11 9.02
N TRP A 67 9.03 15.10 10.13
CA TRP A 67 10.05 14.10 10.39
C TRP A 67 9.43 12.70 10.50
N LYS A 68 8.32 12.57 11.21
CA LYS A 68 7.61 11.29 11.31
C LYS A 68 7.04 10.85 9.96
N LYS A 69 6.44 11.78 9.22
CA LYS A 69 5.86 11.48 7.92
C LYS A 69 6.92 11.00 6.92
N LYS A 70 8.14 11.58 6.99
CA LYS A 70 9.24 11.19 6.10
C LYS A 70 9.62 9.73 6.34
N GLN A 71 9.55 9.26 7.58
CA GLN A 71 9.81 7.86 7.92
C GLN A 71 8.64 6.98 7.51
N ASP A 72 7.44 7.38 7.89
CA ASP A 72 6.24 6.53 7.72
C ASP A 72 5.82 6.42 6.25
N ARG A 73 5.90 7.50 5.53
CA ARG A 73 5.45 7.55 4.14
C ARG A 73 6.55 7.56 3.11
N UNK A 74 7.69 8.11 3.54
CA UNK A 74 8.57 8.24 2.71
C UNK A 74 9.50 7.30 2.74
N GLN A 75 9.43 6.37 3.57
CA GLN A 75 10.29 5.21 3.74
C GLN A 75 11.73 5.55 4.10
N TYR A 76 12.00 6.75 4.58
CA TYR A 76 13.31 7.12 5.09
C TYR A 76 13.51 6.51 6.48
N SER A 77 14.76 6.27 6.87
CA SER A 77 15.10 5.77 8.20
C SER A 77 16.39 6.42 8.70
N THR A 78 16.68 6.20 9.98
CA THR A 78 17.92 6.72 10.57
C THR A 78 19.16 5.92 10.19
N ASP A 79 19.00 4.83 9.44
CA ASP A 79 20.11 3.98 8.99
C ASP A 79 20.91 4.70 7.89
N PRO A 80 22.18 5.04 8.13
CA PRO A 80 22.96 5.78 7.12
C PRO A 80 23.23 5.02 5.82
N THR A 81 23.02 3.70 5.82
CA THR A 81 23.15 2.92 4.57
C THR A 81 21.95 3.17 3.64
N GLY A 82 20.89 3.78 4.14
CA GLY A 82 19.68 4.01 3.36
C GLY A 82 18.78 2.80 3.24
N ASN A 83 19.12 1.69 3.89
CA ASN A 83 18.27 0.50 3.89
C ASN A 83 17.08 0.74 4.83
N SER A 84 15.90 0.28 4.41
CA SER A 84 14.72 0.43 5.27
C SER A 84 14.80 -0.57 6.44
N LYS A 85 14.35 -0.13 7.59
CA LYS A 85 14.35 -0.98 8.79
C LYS A 85 13.48 -2.22 8.66
N UNK A 86 12.59 -2.09 8.05
CA UNK A 86 11.74 -3.10 7.94
C UNK A 86 11.65 -3.35 6.57
N SER A 87 12.02 -4.46 6.35
CA SER A 87 11.75 -4.93 5.02
C SER A 87 10.29 -5.36 4.93
N PHE A 88 9.59 -4.73 4.07
CA PHE A 88 8.20 -5.07 3.81
C PHE A 88 7.96 -5.05 2.30
N ILE A 89 6.91 -5.73 1.89
CA ILE A 89 6.54 -5.77 0.47
C ILE A 89 5.61 -4.61 0.17
N ALA A 90 6.05 -3.71 -0.69
CA ALA A 90 5.20 -2.60 -1.11
C ALA A 90 4.24 -3.09 -2.19
N PRO A 91 2.92 -2.91 -2.01
CA PRO A 91 1.98 -3.39 -3.01
C PRO A 91 2.07 -2.60 -4.31
N MET A 92 1.75 -3.29 -5.39
CA MET A 92 1.67 -2.69 -6.71
C MET A 92 0.51 -1.69 -6.76
N LYS A 93 0.78 -0.52 -7.32
CA LYS A 93 -0.25 0.52 -7.44
C LYS A 93 -0.98 0.42 -8.77
N ALA A 94 -2.26 0.76 -8.76
CA ALA A 94 -3.06 0.82 -9.98
C ALA A 94 -2.94 2.20 -10.62
N LEU A 95 -3.09 2.24 -11.93
CA LEU A 95 -3.14 3.46 -12.70
C LEU A 95 -4.61 3.81 -12.98
N ASP A 96 -4.90 5.09 -13.07
CA ASP A 96 -6.25 5.58 -13.36
C ASP A 96 -6.56 5.35 -14.84
N ALA A 97 -7.53 4.48 -15.13
CA ALA A 97 -7.89 4.13 -16.51
C ALA A 97 -8.42 5.31 -17.31
N THR A 98 -8.99 6.32 -16.65
CA THR A 98 -9.43 7.52 -17.39
C THR A 98 -8.26 8.29 -17.98
N LYS A 99 -7.08 8.12 -17.38
CA LYS A 99 -5.86 8.81 -17.83
C LYS A 99 -5.01 7.95 -18.76
N VAL A 100 -4.95 6.65 -18.51
CA VAL A 100 -4.02 5.77 -19.22
C VAL A 100 -4.72 4.59 -19.92
N GLY A 101 -6.04 4.60 -19.99
CA GLY A 101 -6.79 3.51 -20.64
C GLY A 101 -6.42 3.27 -22.10
N HIS A 102 -5.90 4.33 -22.77
CA HIS A 102 -5.41 4.19 -24.12
C HIS A 102 -4.25 3.21 -24.27
N ARG A 103 -3.60 2.84 -23.15
CA ARG A 103 -2.52 1.85 -23.13
C ARG A 103 -3.03 0.41 -23.19
N LEU A 104 -4.32 0.20 -22.97
CA LEU A 104 -4.91 -1.14 -23.06
C LEU A 104 -4.86 -1.63 -24.52
N ARG A 105 -4.51 -2.89 -24.71
CA ARG A 105 -4.31 -3.49 -26.02
C ARG A 105 -5.24 -4.70 -26.16
N TRP A 106 -6.51 -4.41 -26.40
CA TRP A 106 -7.55 -5.44 -26.46
C TRP A 106 -7.34 -6.46 -27.57
N SER A 107 -6.64 -6.09 -28.63
CA SER A 107 -6.41 -7.00 -29.75
C SER A 107 -5.27 -8.00 -29.49
N THR A 108 -4.37 -7.69 -28.56
CA THR A 108 -3.17 -8.50 -28.33
C THR A 108 -3.02 -8.99 -26.89
N SER A 109 -3.84 -8.49 -25.99
CA SER A 109 -3.76 -8.87 -24.56
C SER A 109 -5.12 -9.31 -24.05
N ASN A 110 -5.08 -10.22 -23.09
CA ASN A 110 -6.28 -10.63 -22.36
C ASN A 110 -6.28 -9.97 -21.00
N TYR A 111 -7.43 -9.48 -20.58
CA TYR A 111 -7.55 -8.77 -19.30
C TYR A 111 -8.52 -9.46 -18.38
N ILE A 112 -8.23 -9.38 -17.11
CA ILE A 112 -9.07 -9.92 -16.04
C ILE A 112 -9.45 -8.75 -15.13
N GLY A 113 -10.72 -8.64 -14.83
CA GLY A 113 -11.23 -7.64 -13.90
C GLY A 113 -11.49 -8.22 -12.54
N GLN A 114 -11.39 -7.38 -11.55
CA GLN A 114 -11.83 -7.70 -10.19
C GLN A 114 -12.54 -6.48 -9.63
N ALA A 115 -13.54 -6.70 -8.79
CA ALA A 115 -14.23 -5.59 -8.13
C ALA A 115 -13.21 -4.77 -7.33
N LYS A 116 -13.32 -3.44 -7.41
CA LYS A 116 -12.46 -2.54 -6.64
C LYS A 116 -13.10 -2.31 -5.28
N LEU A 117 -12.47 -2.81 -4.24
CA LEU A 117 -12.97 -2.71 -2.88
C LEU A 117 -12.53 -1.38 -2.26
N ASN A 118 -13.41 -0.74 -1.52
CA ASN A 118 -13.09 0.50 -0.82
C ASN A 118 -12.71 0.19 0.63
N GLY A 119 -11.58 -0.46 0.81
CA GLY A 119 -11.09 -0.87 2.11
C GLY A 119 -9.65 -0.44 2.35
N VAL A 120 -8.94 -1.23 3.14
CA VAL A 120 -7.56 -0.93 3.52
C VAL A 120 -6.64 -2.00 2.93
N ARG A 121 -5.79 -1.60 1.97
CA ARG A 121 -4.84 -2.50 1.32
C ARG A 121 -3.88 -3.11 2.31
N ALA A 122 -3.68 -4.41 2.24
CA ALA A 122 -2.77 -5.12 3.13
C ALA A 122 -2.10 -6.29 2.44
N ILE A 123 -0.84 -6.51 2.82
CA ILE A 123 -0.08 -7.70 2.41
C ILE A 123 0.04 -8.60 3.64
N ALA A 124 -0.30 -9.88 3.47
CA ALA A 124 -0.11 -10.87 4.53
C ALA A 124 1.04 -11.80 4.14
N GLU A 125 1.95 -12.04 5.08
CA GLU A 125 3.03 -12.99 4.83
C GLU A 125 3.36 -13.80 6.08
N TYR A 126 3.86 -14.99 5.86
CA TYR A 126 4.27 -15.89 6.93
C TYR A 126 5.78 -15.77 7.12
N LYS A 127 6.18 -15.28 8.29
CA LYS A 127 7.60 -15.10 8.63
C LYS A 127 7.86 -15.59 10.04
N GLU A 128 8.88 -16.42 10.19
CA GLU A 128 9.37 -16.85 11.50
C GLU A 128 8.26 -17.40 12.39
N GLY A 129 7.38 -18.20 11.80
CA GLY A 129 6.31 -18.87 12.55
C GLY A 129 5.06 -18.04 12.80
N THR A 130 5.02 -16.81 12.31
CA THR A 130 3.86 -15.93 12.50
C THR A 130 3.39 -15.31 11.18
N VAL A 131 2.11 -14.96 11.16
CA VAL A 131 1.54 -14.24 10.04
C VAL A 131 1.60 -12.75 10.35
N LYS A 132 2.25 -11.99 9.47
CA LYS A 132 2.31 -10.54 9.58
C LYS A 132 1.43 -9.92 8.51
N ILE A 133 0.62 -8.94 8.90
CA ILE A 133 -0.25 -8.20 7.98
C ILE A 133 0.22 -6.76 8.01
N THR A 134 0.65 -6.24 6.85
CA THR A 134 1.22 -4.89 6.78
C THR A 134 0.54 -4.03 5.74
N SER A 135 0.51 -2.73 6.01
CA SER A 135 0.00 -1.74 5.07
C SER A 135 0.96 -1.57 3.90
N ARG A 136 0.53 -0.81 2.91
CA ARG A 136 1.39 -0.50 1.75
C ARG A 136 2.62 0.33 2.13
N LEU A 137 2.65 0.89 3.32
CA LEU A 137 3.79 1.66 3.83
C LEU A 137 4.56 0.92 4.92
N GLY A 138 4.23 -0.35 5.15
CA GLY A 138 4.95 -1.18 6.09
C GLY A 138 4.44 -1.14 7.53
N LYS A 139 3.34 -0.43 7.79
CA LYS A 139 2.74 -0.42 9.13
C LYS A 139 2.05 -1.77 9.38
N GLU A 140 2.32 -2.36 10.53
CA GLU A 140 1.71 -3.64 10.88
C GLU A 140 0.27 -3.44 11.38
N TYR A 141 -0.62 -4.28 10.89
CA TYR A 141 -2.00 -4.37 11.39
C TYR A 141 -2.13 -5.59 12.28
N ASN A 142 -2.68 -5.39 13.47
CA ASN A 142 -2.89 -6.47 14.42
C ASN A 142 -4.32 -6.99 14.27
N MET A 143 -4.49 -8.05 13.49
CA MET A 143 -5.79 -8.68 13.22
C MET A 143 -5.68 -10.18 13.54
N PRO A 144 -5.71 -10.55 14.85
CA PRO A 144 -5.42 -11.95 15.24
C PRO A 144 -6.34 -12.98 14.60
N HIS A 145 -7.64 -12.67 14.44
CA HIS A 145 -8.57 -13.63 13.85
C HIS A 145 -8.22 -13.93 12.39
N ILE A 146 -7.73 -12.93 11.66
CA ILE A 146 -7.30 -13.14 10.27
C ILE A 146 -5.97 -13.89 10.23
N SER A 147 -5.01 -13.48 11.06
CA SER A 147 -3.71 -14.15 11.13
C SER A 147 -3.86 -15.64 11.43
N LYS A 148 -4.73 -15.97 12.37
CA LYS A 148 -4.99 -17.36 12.74
C LYS A 148 -5.59 -18.15 11.56
N GLN A 149 -6.57 -17.57 10.88
CA GLN A 149 -7.20 -18.25 9.75
C GLN A 149 -6.24 -18.45 8.58
N LEU A 150 -5.33 -17.50 8.36
CA LEU A 150 -4.38 -17.59 7.25
C LEU A 150 -3.31 -18.67 7.43
N LEU A 151 -3.11 -19.18 8.65
CA LEU A 151 -2.11 -20.23 8.87
C LEU A 151 -2.35 -21.43 7.97
N SER A 152 -3.60 -21.87 7.79
CA SER A 152 -3.90 -23.02 6.95
C SER A 152 -3.59 -22.74 5.47
N ILE A 153 -3.77 -21.49 5.04
CA ILE A 153 -3.43 -21.11 3.67
C ILE A 153 -1.91 -21.11 3.46
N PHE A 154 -1.16 -20.59 4.40
CA PHE A 154 0.29 -20.54 4.29
C PHE A 154 0.98 -21.91 4.39
N LYS A 155 0.30 -22.92 4.87
CA LYS A 155 0.75 -24.32 4.71
C LYS A 155 0.73 -24.77 3.25
N UNK A 156 -0.21 -24.08 2.52
CA UNK A 156 -0.36 -24.39 1.22
C UNK A 156 0.43 -23.60 0.29
N ILE A 157 0.50 -22.41 0.53
CA ILE A 157 1.23 -21.43 -0.28
C ILE A 157 2.18 -20.64 0.61
N ASN A 158 3.47 -20.77 0.43
CA ASN A 158 4.44 -19.98 1.20
C ASN A 158 4.90 -18.74 0.43
N LEU A 159 3.94 -17.93 0.03
CA LEU A 159 4.16 -16.68 -0.70
C LEU A 159 3.24 -15.62 -0.10
N PRO A 160 3.66 -14.35 -0.11
CA PRO A 160 2.79 -13.32 0.45
C PRO A 160 1.50 -13.17 -0.35
N LEU A 161 0.44 -12.78 0.36
CA LEU A 161 -0.89 -12.58 -0.22
C LEU A 161 -1.22 -11.10 -0.21
N ASP A 162 -1.76 -10.63 -1.34
CA ASP A 162 -2.14 -9.23 -1.50
C ASP A 162 -3.67 -9.13 -1.43
N GLY A 163 -4.16 -8.23 -0.60
CA GLY A 163 -5.60 -8.14 -0.44
C GLY A 163 -6.04 -6.87 0.24
N GLU A 164 -7.29 -6.91 0.70
CA GLU A 164 -7.95 -5.76 1.29
C GLU A 164 -8.59 -6.17 2.62
N LEU A 165 -8.34 -5.41 3.66
CA LEU A 165 -9.12 -5.52 4.90
C LEU A 165 -10.42 -4.76 4.65
N TYR A 166 -11.57 -5.44 4.78
CA TYR A 166 -12.79 -4.93 4.18
C TYR A 166 -14.04 -5.51 4.82
N ILE A 167 -15.09 -4.73 4.81
CA ILE A 167 -16.47 -5.18 5.05
C ILE A 167 -17.33 -4.52 3.99
N HIS A 168 -18.04 -5.35 3.21
CA HIS A 168 -18.86 -4.81 2.13
C HIS A 168 -19.98 -3.92 2.70
N GLY A 169 -20.15 -2.75 2.09
CA GLY A 169 -21.20 -1.82 2.47
C GLY A 169 -20.78 -0.76 3.47
N LEU A 170 -19.59 -0.86 4.06
CA LEU A 170 -19.11 0.15 5.00
C LEU A 170 -18.23 1.18 4.32
N GLU A 171 -18.24 2.39 4.86
CA GLU A 171 -17.33 3.45 4.42
C GLU A 171 -15.91 3.18 4.92
N LEU A 172 -14.93 3.72 4.20
CA LEU A 172 -13.53 3.52 4.54
C LEU A 172 -13.21 3.97 5.97
N GLY A 173 -13.78 5.09 6.41
CA GLY A 173 -13.56 5.59 7.77
C GLY A 173 -14.02 4.60 8.83
N ASP A 174 -15.15 3.94 8.61
CA ASP A 174 -15.66 2.92 9.53
C ASP A 174 -14.74 1.70 9.56
N ILE A 175 -14.24 1.30 8.44
CA ILE A 175 -13.28 0.19 8.36
C ILE A 175 -11.99 0.51 9.11
N UNK A 176 -11.55 1.50 8.87
CA UNK A 176 -10.47 1.92 9.49
C UNK A 176 -10.60 1.90 10.91
N HIS A 177 -11.71 2.39 11.51
CA HIS A 177 -12.03 2.37 12.94
C HIS A 177 -12.10 0.92 13.49
N LEU A 178 -12.76 0.06 12.76
CA LEU A 178 -12.88 -1.34 13.17
C LEU A 178 -11.52 -2.05 13.19
N ILE A 179 -10.63 -1.72 12.27
CA ILE A 179 -9.28 -2.29 12.28
C ILE A 179 -8.53 -1.88 13.55
N SER A 180 -8.63 -0.60 13.94
CA SER A 180 -7.94 -0.13 15.14
C SER A 180 -8.48 -0.78 16.41
N ASN A 181 -9.73 -1.23 16.38
CA ASN A 181 -10.35 -1.94 17.50
C ASN A 181 -10.21 -3.46 17.39
N LYS A 182 -9.49 -3.95 16.40
CA LYS A 182 -9.28 -5.40 16.17
C LYS A 182 -10.61 -6.15 16.04
N ASP A 183 -11.58 -5.51 15.41
CA ASP A 183 -12.93 -6.05 15.32
C ASP A 183 -12.96 -7.31 14.46
N THR A 184 -13.58 -8.36 14.96
CA THR A 184 -13.60 -9.65 14.28
C THR A 184 -14.54 -9.71 13.07
N SER A 185 -15.32 -8.66 12.83
CA SER A 185 -16.12 -8.58 11.62
C SER A 185 -15.29 -8.25 10.37
N ILE A 186 -14.07 -7.71 10.54
CA ILE A 186 -13.19 -7.42 9.41
C ILE A 186 -12.81 -8.71 8.70
N GLY A 187 -12.94 -8.73 7.36
CA GLY A 187 -12.47 -9.82 6.53
C GLY A 187 -11.23 -9.42 5.73
N PHE A 188 -10.48 -10.41 5.29
CA PHE A 188 -9.36 -10.22 4.39
C PHE A 188 -9.74 -10.78 3.04
N HIS A 189 -9.82 -9.90 2.05
CA HIS A 189 -10.25 -10.22 0.69
C HIS A 189 -9.01 -10.28 -0.19
N ILE A 190 -8.62 -11.49 -0.57
CA ILE A 190 -7.37 -11.74 -1.29
C ILE A 190 -7.61 -11.60 -2.79
N PHE A 191 -6.82 -10.78 -3.46
CA PHE A 191 -6.97 -10.62 -4.89
C PHE A 191 -5.71 -10.99 -5.68
N ASP A 192 -4.57 -11.26 -5.03
CA ASP A 192 -3.37 -11.68 -5.75
C ASP A 192 -2.42 -12.41 -4.82
N ILE A 193 -1.43 -13.06 -5.42
CA ILE A 193 -0.28 -13.66 -4.72
C ILE A 193 0.95 -12.89 -5.17
N VAL A 194 1.84 -12.54 -4.23
CA VAL A 194 3.06 -11.83 -4.57
C VAL A 194 4.08 -12.84 -5.09
N ASP A 195 4.02 -13.11 -6.38
CA ASP A 195 4.88 -14.08 -7.07
C ASP A 195 5.28 -13.51 -8.42
N THR A 196 6.58 -13.22 -8.57
CA THR A 196 7.10 -12.62 -9.79
C THR A 196 7.45 -13.67 -10.85
N SER A 197 7.28 -14.95 -10.56
CA SER A 197 7.69 -16.03 -11.44
C SER A 197 6.60 -16.52 -12.39
N THR A 198 5.34 -16.13 -12.15
CA THR A 198 4.23 -16.65 -12.95
C THR A 198 3.24 -15.54 -13.29
N SER A 199 2.39 -15.81 -14.28
CA SER A 199 1.43 -14.82 -14.77
C SER A 199 0.28 -14.58 -13.78
N TYR A 200 -0.39 -13.44 -13.92
CA TYR A 200 -1.56 -13.15 -13.09
C TYR A 200 -2.63 -14.22 -13.26
N SER A 201 -2.84 -14.68 -14.49
CA SER A 201 -3.81 -15.75 -14.76
C SER A 201 -3.51 -16.99 -13.94
N ASN A 202 -2.23 -17.39 -13.87
CA ASN A 202 -1.83 -18.56 -13.08
C ASN A 202 -1.96 -18.29 -11.58
N ARG A 203 -1.61 -17.11 -11.13
CA ARG A 203 -1.76 -16.75 -9.71
C ARG A 203 -3.22 -16.83 -9.27
N LEU A 204 -4.12 -16.35 -10.14
CA LEU A 204 -5.55 -16.39 -9.84
C LEU A 204 -6.07 -17.84 -9.79
N LYS A 205 -5.56 -18.71 -10.68
CA LYS A 205 -5.92 -20.13 -10.61
C LYS A 205 -5.51 -20.76 -9.29
N VAL A 206 -4.32 -20.43 -8.80
CA VAL A 206 -3.85 -20.93 -7.51
C VAL A 206 -4.76 -20.43 -6.38
N LEU A 207 -5.11 -19.14 -6.41
CA LEU A 207 -6.03 -18.58 -5.39
C LEU A 207 -7.37 -19.29 -5.40
N ASN A 208 -7.93 -19.54 -6.59
CA ASN A 208 -9.23 -20.17 -6.71
C ASN A 208 -9.22 -21.64 -6.29
N SER A 209 -8.04 -22.25 -6.22
CA SER A 209 -7.90 -23.63 -5.77
C SER A 209 -7.86 -23.78 -4.24
N LEU A 210 -7.74 -22.66 -3.52
CA LEU A 210 -7.62 -22.70 -2.06
C LEU A 210 -8.94 -23.09 -1.41
N SER A 211 -8.85 -23.92 -0.37
CA SER A 211 -10.01 -24.32 0.42
C SER A 211 -10.22 -23.30 1.54
N ILE A 212 -11.23 -22.46 1.40
CA ILE A 212 -11.51 -21.39 2.37
C ILE A 212 -12.89 -21.48 2.99
N SER A 213 -13.64 -22.56 2.72
CA SER A 213 -15.03 -22.69 3.18
C SER A 213 -15.16 -22.66 4.70
N ASN A 214 -14.11 -23.07 5.42
CA ASN A 214 -14.11 -23.05 6.89
C ASN A 214 -13.33 -21.88 7.48
N LEU A 215 -13.05 -20.86 6.65
CA LEU A 215 -12.33 -19.65 7.08
C LEU A 215 -13.27 -18.46 6.92
N PRO A 216 -14.07 -18.14 7.95
CA PRO A 216 -15.18 -17.20 7.77
C PRO A 216 -14.78 -15.76 7.45
N ASN A 217 -13.54 -15.37 7.74
CA ASN A 217 -13.10 -14.00 7.47
C ASN A 217 -12.11 -13.92 6.29
N ILE A 218 -11.96 -15.00 5.53
CA ILE A 218 -11.07 -15.03 4.37
C ILE A 218 -11.91 -15.18 3.10
N TYR A 219 -11.66 -14.31 2.13
CA TYR A 219 -12.38 -14.28 0.86
C TYR A 219 -11.39 -14.21 -0.28
N ILE A 220 -11.75 -14.81 -1.41
CA ILE A 220 -10.98 -14.65 -2.66
C ILE A 220 -11.83 -13.77 -3.58
N VAL A 221 -11.26 -12.67 -4.05
CA VAL A 221 -11.97 -11.76 -4.96
C VAL A 221 -12.05 -12.43 -6.33
N PRO A 222 -13.26 -12.66 -6.87
CA PRO A 222 -13.38 -13.35 -8.15
C PRO A 222 -12.80 -12.57 -9.32
N GLY A 223 -12.19 -13.28 -10.26
CA GLY A 223 -11.78 -12.69 -11.51
C GLY A 223 -12.91 -12.68 -12.53
N ILE A 224 -12.96 -11.62 -13.33
CA ILE A 224 -13.94 -11.43 -14.38
C ILE A 224 -13.19 -11.36 -15.70
N VAL A 225 -13.50 -12.24 -16.65
CA VAL A 225 -12.87 -12.16 -17.96
C VAL A 225 -13.39 -10.91 -18.67
N LEU A 226 -12.50 -10.02 -19.06
CA LEU A 226 -12.87 -8.77 -19.68
C LEU A 226 -12.60 -8.78 -21.19
N GLU A 227 -13.52 -8.18 -21.92
CA GLU A 227 -13.38 -7.88 -23.32
C GLU A 227 -13.72 -6.40 -23.52
N HIS A 228 -13.21 -5.79 -24.57
CA HIS A 228 -13.53 -4.39 -24.81
C HIS A 228 -15.04 -4.16 -24.83
N ALA A 229 -15.78 -5.10 -25.42
CA ALA A 229 -17.22 -4.97 -25.57
C ALA A 229 -17.98 -5.06 -24.24
N ASN A 230 -17.43 -5.78 -23.21
CA ASN A 230 -18.15 -5.95 -21.95
C ASN A 230 -17.63 -5.10 -20.80
N LEU A 231 -16.61 -4.27 -21.04
CA LEU A 231 -15.96 -3.54 -19.96
C LEU A 231 -16.93 -2.62 -19.21
N ASP A 232 -17.70 -1.81 -19.93
CA ASP A 232 -18.63 -0.88 -19.30
C ASP A 232 -19.72 -1.63 -18.52
N LYS A 233 -20.20 -2.73 -19.06
CA LYS A 233 -21.21 -3.57 -18.40
C LYS A 233 -20.67 -4.13 -17.09
N GLU A 234 -19.44 -4.66 -17.10
CA GLU A 234 -18.84 -5.24 -15.89
C GLU A 234 -18.54 -4.18 -14.86
N HIS A 235 -18.06 -3.00 -15.30
CA HIS A 235 -17.84 -1.89 -14.38
C HIS A 235 -19.14 -1.47 -13.71
N ASP A 236 -20.20 -1.29 -14.52
CA ASP A 236 -21.49 -0.85 -13.97
C ASP A 236 -22.08 -1.88 -13.04
N SER A 237 -21.86 -3.17 -13.32
CA SER A 237 -22.30 -4.24 -12.45
C SER A 237 -21.61 -4.16 -11.08
N CYS A 238 -20.30 -3.91 -11.07
CA CYS A 238 -19.57 -3.75 -9.81
C CYS A 238 -20.10 -2.56 -9.01
N VAL A 239 -20.31 -1.43 -9.67
CA VAL A 239 -20.84 -0.23 -9.00
C VAL A 239 -22.24 -0.50 -8.45
N ALA A 240 -23.10 -1.17 -9.23
CA ALA A 240 -24.46 -1.51 -8.79
C ALA A 240 -24.46 -2.42 -7.57
N LYS A 241 -23.43 -3.25 -7.42
CA LYS A 241 -23.30 -4.15 -6.25
C LYS A 241 -22.68 -3.46 -5.04
N GLY A 242 -22.34 -2.17 -5.16
CA GLY A 242 -21.80 -1.40 -4.05
C GLY A 242 -20.28 -1.31 -3.99
N TYR A 243 -19.58 -1.79 -5.01
CA TYR A 243 -18.13 -1.66 -5.08
C TYR A 243 -17.72 -0.31 -5.69
N GLU A 244 -16.48 0.07 -5.50
CA GLU A 244 -15.98 1.36 -5.98
C GLU A 244 -15.88 1.42 -7.51
N GLY A 245 -15.66 0.29 -8.14
CA GLY A 245 -15.47 0.18 -9.58
C GLY A 245 -14.84 -1.15 -9.91
N ILE A 246 -14.00 -1.16 -10.94
CA ILE A 246 -13.34 -2.38 -11.38
C ILE A 246 -11.83 -2.14 -11.53
N MET A 247 -11.04 -3.15 -11.16
CA MET A 247 -9.60 -3.19 -11.39
C MET A 247 -9.34 -4.03 -12.63
N ILE A 248 -8.53 -3.52 -13.55
CA ILE A 248 -8.21 -4.21 -14.81
C ILE A 248 -6.76 -4.66 -14.77
N LYS A 249 -6.52 -5.95 -14.98
CA LYS A 249 -5.17 -6.52 -14.94
C LYS A 249 -4.89 -7.34 -16.19
N ASP A 250 -3.70 -7.18 -16.76
CA ASP A 250 -3.24 -8.00 -17.87
C ASP A 250 -3.03 -9.44 -17.35
N SER A 251 -3.68 -10.41 -17.99
CA SER A 251 -3.63 -11.81 -17.55
C SER A 251 -2.23 -12.41 -17.58
N LYS A 252 -1.34 -11.87 -18.41
CA LYS A 252 0.02 -12.39 -18.59
C LYS A 252 1.06 -11.71 -17.72
N ILE A 253 0.67 -10.71 -16.92
CA ILE A 253 1.66 -9.95 -16.14
C ILE A 253 2.32 -10.85 -15.09
N LYS A 254 3.63 -10.87 -15.08
CA LYS A 254 4.43 -11.64 -14.13
C LYS A 254 5.06 -10.76 -13.06
N ILE A 255 5.19 -9.47 -13.35
CA ILE A 255 6.02 -8.59 -12.55
C ILE A 255 5.19 -7.96 -11.43
N TRP A 256 5.71 -8.04 -10.23
CA TRP A 256 5.15 -7.38 -9.07
C TRP A 256 6.00 -6.16 -8.79
N HIS A 257 5.79 -5.12 -9.61
CA HIS A 257 6.60 -3.92 -9.52
C HIS A 257 5.76 -2.68 -9.36
N ARG A 258 6.32 -1.75 -8.62
CA ARG A 258 5.67 -0.50 -8.30
C ARG A 258 5.46 0.40 -9.52
N GLU A 259 6.34 0.26 -10.51
CA GLU A 259 6.38 1.18 -11.66
C GLU A 259 5.94 0.59 -12.99
N GLU A 260 5.88 -0.72 -13.09
CA GLU A 260 5.47 -1.37 -14.32
C GLU A 260 4.07 -1.92 -14.16
N ASN A 261 3.17 -1.02 -14.01
CA ASN A 261 1.82 -1.34 -13.70
C ASN A 261 1.02 -1.79 -14.88
N SER A 262 0.44 -2.92 -14.78
CA SER A 262 -0.61 -3.30 -15.71
C SER A 262 -1.93 -3.50 -14.98
N SER A 263 -2.08 -2.79 -13.88
CA SER A 263 -3.37 -2.68 -13.20
C SER A 263 -3.95 -1.30 -13.45
N TYR A 264 -5.23 -1.24 -13.76
CA TYR A 264 -5.96 -0.01 -14.04
C TYR A 264 -7.24 0.02 -13.22
N VAL A 265 -7.65 1.22 -12.83
CA VAL A 265 -8.89 1.42 -12.06
C VAL A 265 -9.92 2.12 -12.91
#